data_4e9f1686d437b678b33f118a8f7db7fa
#
_entry.id   4e9f1686d437b678b33f118a8f7db7fa
#
_cell.length_a   1.000
_cell.length_b   1.000
_cell.length_c   1.000
_cell.angle_alpha   90.00
_cell.angle_beta   90.00
_cell.angle_gamma   90.00
#
_symmetry.space_group_name_H-M   'P 1'
#
loop_
_entity.id
_entity.type
_entity.pdbx_description
1 polymer ?
#
loop_
_entity_poly.entity_id
_entity_poly.type
_entity_poly.pdbx_seq_one_letter_code
_entity_poly.pdbx_strand_id
1 'polypeptide(L)'
;LFYESLSPRMLTNGFLARMLVVECRDRGLSREEVDRPLPASIREAARWWAEFQPGGNLDREHPNPIRVATTPDARSAIKEFKDAIDEGPYAEARAQLDDPGMALWARAGEKAHRLALIYACSADRENPVITLEAAQWAMAFARHQTQRMLHMVHRHASESEFDAKRKRLLDVLERWRGLHGDEWMPGHKLNRQVPWSVREHEEVRDALLHQCLIEYRTTAVGNKGGRPGAIYRLRPTRE
;
A
#
# COMPACT_ATOMS: atom_id res chain seq x y z
N LEU A 1 8.74 3.92 4.44
CA LEU A 1 9.85 2.97 4.47
C LEU A 1 9.67 1.82 3.47
N PHE A 2 8.67 0.90 3.62
CA PHE A 2 8.49 -0.19 2.65
C PHE A 2 8.16 0.34 1.24
N TYR A 3 7.14 1.19 1.11
CA TYR A 3 6.72 1.74 -0.19
C TYR A 3 7.75 2.69 -0.81
N GLU A 4 8.54 3.39 0.00
CA GLU A 4 9.63 4.26 -0.45
C GLU A 4 10.82 3.47 -1.05
N SER A 5 10.97 2.20 -0.68
CA SER A 5 12.00 1.31 -1.22
C SER A 5 11.60 0.61 -2.52
N LEU A 6 10.35 0.78 -2.97
CA LEU A 6 9.88 0.16 -4.20
C LEU A 6 10.42 0.91 -5.43
N SER A 7 11.09 0.17 -6.30
CA SER A 7 11.51 0.71 -7.60
C SER A 7 10.36 0.76 -8.60
N PRO A 8 10.39 1.63 -9.62
CA PRO A 8 9.40 1.66 -10.69
C PRO A 8 9.17 0.28 -11.32
N ARG A 9 10.23 -0.48 -11.52
CA ARG A 9 10.15 -1.85 -12.04
C ARG A 9 9.37 -2.80 -11.14
N MET A 10 9.45 -2.65 -9.80
CA MET A 10 8.70 -3.49 -8.86
C MET A 10 7.21 -3.14 -8.86
N LEU A 11 6.86 -1.90 -9.20
CA LEU A 11 5.48 -1.45 -9.31
C LEU A 11 4.80 -1.98 -10.57
N THR A 12 5.53 -2.05 -11.69
CA THR A 12 4.97 -2.39 -13.00
C THR A 12 5.13 -3.87 -13.38
N ASN A 13 6.17 -4.57 -12.89
CA ASN A 13 6.40 -5.99 -13.23
C ASN A 13 5.46 -6.98 -12.52
N GLY A 14 4.49 -6.48 -11.76
CA GLY A 14 3.52 -7.28 -11.02
C GLY A 14 4.07 -7.91 -9.73
N PHE A 15 5.27 -7.56 -9.26
CA PHE A 15 5.82 -8.03 -7.98
C PHE A 15 4.91 -7.61 -6.82
N LEU A 16 4.68 -6.31 -6.66
CA LEU A 16 3.82 -5.78 -5.61
C LEU A 16 2.37 -6.27 -5.74
N ALA A 17 1.89 -6.40 -6.97
CA ALA A 17 0.53 -6.86 -7.24
C ALA A 17 0.25 -8.29 -6.76
N ARG A 18 1.28 -9.13 -6.57
CA ARG A 18 1.14 -10.48 -6.02
C ARG A 18 1.25 -10.54 -4.50
N MET A 19 1.66 -9.46 -3.86
CA MET A 19 1.79 -9.39 -2.41
C MET A 19 0.48 -8.96 -1.74
N LEU A 20 0.32 -9.38 -0.50
CA LEU A 20 -0.69 -8.88 0.42
C LEU A 20 0.06 -8.18 1.56
N VAL A 21 0.00 -6.85 1.59
CA VAL A 21 0.70 -6.05 2.60
C VAL A 21 -0.28 -5.65 3.69
N VAL A 22 -0.06 -6.16 4.90
CA VAL A 22 -0.81 -5.79 6.10
C VAL A 22 0.06 -4.90 6.96
N GLU A 23 -0.37 -3.67 7.17
CA GLU A 23 0.36 -2.70 8.00
C GLU A 23 -0.19 -2.66 9.41
N CYS A 24 0.71 -2.78 10.38
CA CYS A 24 0.44 -2.47 11.78
C CYS A 24 0.83 -1.01 12.05
N ARG A 25 -0.12 -0.18 12.49
CA ARG A 25 0.11 1.26 12.69
C ARG A 25 0.97 1.54 13.90
N ASP A 26 0.55 1.08 15.07
CA ASP A 26 1.20 1.42 16.34
C ASP A 26 1.66 0.16 17.05
N ARG A 27 2.85 0.25 17.61
CA ARG A 27 3.30 -0.74 18.58
C ARG A 27 2.46 -0.58 19.84
N GLY A 28 1.69 -1.61 20.19
CA GLY A 28 1.01 -1.65 21.49
C GLY A 28 1.99 -1.53 22.66
N LEU A 29 1.47 -1.25 23.84
CA LEU A 29 2.26 -1.31 25.08
C LEU A 29 2.93 -2.66 25.19
N SER A 30 4.19 -2.68 25.61
CA SER A 30 4.89 -3.92 25.94
C SER A 30 4.12 -4.64 27.03
N ARG A 31 3.77 -5.89 26.81
CA ARG A 31 3.15 -6.76 27.79
C ARG A 31 4.16 -7.79 28.22
N GLU A 32 4.09 -8.19 29.48
CA GLU A 32 4.86 -9.33 29.95
C GLU A 32 4.50 -10.58 29.14
N GLU A 33 5.49 -11.32 28.71
CA GLU A 33 5.29 -12.58 28.02
C GLU A 33 4.66 -13.57 29.02
N VAL A 34 3.47 -14.04 28.69
CA VAL A 34 2.82 -15.11 29.45
C VAL A 34 3.02 -16.40 28.67
N ASP A 35 3.79 -17.31 29.25
CA ASP A 35 3.93 -18.65 28.69
C ASP A 35 2.57 -19.38 28.77
N ARG A 36 1.93 -19.50 27.62
CA ARG A 36 0.64 -20.18 27.48
C ARG A 36 0.83 -21.38 26.55
N PRO A 37 0.29 -22.53 26.95
CA PRO A 37 0.32 -23.69 26.07
C PRO A 37 -0.44 -23.37 24.77
N LEU A 38 0.11 -23.82 23.66
CA LEU A 38 -0.53 -23.62 22.35
C LEU A 38 -1.92 -24.32 22.37
N PRO A 39 -3.01 -23.65 21.97
CA PRO A 39 -4.35 -24.25 21.91
C PRO A 39 -4.35 -25.57 21.12
N ALA A 40 -5.09 -26.54 21.59
CA ALA A 40 -5.17 -27.87 20.96
C ALA A 40 -5.59 -27.78 19.49
N SER A 41 -6.59 -26.93 19.20
CA SER A 41 -7.08 -26.69 17.82
C SER A 41 -5.99 -26.22 16.85
N ILE A 42 -5.07 -25.36 17.31
CA ILE A 42 -3.93 -24.90 16.47
C ILE A 42 -2.96 -26.05 16.23
N ARG A 43 -2.63 -26.83 17.28
CA ARG A 43 -1.73 -27.98 17.16
C ARG A 43 -2.29 -29.05 16.22
N GLU A 44 -3.56 -29.35 16.35
CA GLU A 44 -4.27 -30.32 15.51
C GLU A 44 -4.34 -29.87 14.03
N ALA A 45 -4.68 -28.60 13.81
CA ALA A 45 -4.67 -28.04 12.46
C ALA A 45 -3.27 -28.09 11.84
N ALA A 46 -2.25 -27.65 12.59
CA ALA A 46 -0.86 -27.68 12.11
C ALA A 46 -0.38 -29.10 11.78
N ARG A 47 -0.73 -30.08 12.65
CA ARG A 47 -0.39 -31.50 12.40
C ARG A 47 -1.08 -32.01 11.15
N TRP A 48 -2.39 -31.76 11.02
CA TRP A 48 -3.15 -32.18 9.84
C TRP A 48 -2.53 -31.67 8.55
N TRP A 49 -2.18 -30.37 8.51
CA TRP A 49 -1.53 -29.78 7.31
C TRP A 49 -0.11 -30.31 7.06
N ALA A 50 0.64 -30.63 8.12
CA ALA A 50 1.97 -31.22 7.99
C ALA A 50 1.92 -32.65 7.44
N GLU A 51 0.86 -33.41 7.76
CA GLU A 51 0.62 -34.77 7.30
C GLU A 51 -0.17 -34.85 5.99
N PHE A 52 -0.72 -33.70 5.53
CA PHE A 52 -1.54 -33.65 4.34
C PHE A 52 -0.75 -34.00 3.08
N GLN A 53 -1.21 -35.06 2.38
CA GLN A 53 -0.62 -35.53 1.13
C GLN A 53 -1.52 -35.11 -0.05
N PRO A 54 -1.17 -34.09 -0.84
CA PRO A 54 -2.00 -33.64 -1.97
C PRO A 54 -1.90 -34.61 -3.14
N GLY A 55 -2.51 -35.81 -3.01
CA GLY A 55 -2.59 -36.79 -4.06
C GLY A 55 -1.26 -37.33 -4.60
N GLY A 56 -0.13 -37.08 -3.93
CA GLY A 56 1.17 -37.70 -4.21
C GLY A 56 1.77 -37.36 -5.58
N ASN A 57 1.51 -36.17 -6.13
CA ASN A 57 1.90 -35.90 -7.52
C ASN A 57 2.59 -34.53 -7.76
N LEU A 58 3.04 -33.86 -6.72
CA LEU A 58 3.81 -32.62 -6.88
C LEU A 58 5.16 -32.85 -7.58
N ASP A 59 5.68 -34.08 -7.54
CA ASP A 59 6.93 -34.50 -8.21
C ASP A 59 6.71 -34.91 -9.68
N ARG A 60 5.47 -34.88 -10.17
CA ARG A 60 5.16 -35.20 -11.55
C ARG A 60 5.25 -33.97 -12.45
N GLU A 61 5.69 -34.19 -13.71
CA GLU A 61 5.73 -33.14 -14.74
C GLU A 61 4.35 -32.49 -14.97
N HIS A 62 3.26 -33.26 -14.81
CA HIS A 62 1.89 -32.77 -14.89
C HIS A 62 1.13 -33.12 -13.60
N PRO A 63 1.20 -32.28 -12.57
CA PRO A 63 0.48 -32.51 -11.33
C PRO A 63 -1.04 -32.41 -11.52
N ASN A 64 -1.77 -33.35 -10.89
CA ASN A 64 -3.23 -33.30 -10.84
C ASN A 64 -3.70 -32.77 -9.48
N PRO A 65 -3.90 -31.45 -9.33
CA PRO A 65 -4.24 -30.85 -8.05
C PRO A 65 -5.64 -31.23 -7.58
N ILE A 66 -5.84 -31.29 -6.27
CA ILE A 66 -7.18 -31.41 -5.68
C ILE A 66 -7.96 -30.13 -5.99
N ARG A 67 -9.14 -30.29 -6.58
CA ARG A 67 -10.03 -29.18 -6.91
C ARG A 67 -11.06 -28.97 -5.79
N VAL A 68 -11.05 -27.79 -5.20
CA VAL A 68 -12.05 -27.38 -4.22
C VAL A 68 -13.31 -26.88 -4.95
N ALA A 69 -14.47 -27.41 -4.56
CA ALA A 69 -15.74 -26.99 -5.12
C ALA A 69 -16.07 -25.54 -4.76
N THR A 70 -16.76 -24.86 -5.67
CA THR A 70 -17.30 -23.50 -5.43
C THR A 70 -18.80 -23.53 -5.68
N THR A 71 -19.59 -23.02 -4.74
CA THR A 71 -21.05 -22.96 -4.90
C THR A 71 -21.45 -22.06 -6.06
N PRO A 72 -22.59 -22.29 -6.73
CA PRO A 72 -23.04 -21.50 -7.89
C PRO A 72 -23.14 -20.00 -7.59
N ASP A 73 -23.69 -19.63 -6.44
CA ASP A 73 -23.82 -18.26 -5.95
C ASP A 73 -22.47 -17.59 -5.66
N ALA A 74 -21.52 -18.31 -5.02
CA ALA A 74 -20.15 -17.84 -4.85
C ALA A 74 -19.44 -17.59 -6.18
N ARG A 75 -19.65 -18.50 -7.14
CA ARG A 75 -19.07 -18.36 -8.49
C ARG A 75 -19.61 -17.12 -9.22
N SER A 76 -20.93 -16.90 -9.16
CA SER A 76 -21.57 -15.69 -9.71
C SER A 76 -21.01 -14.43 -9.06
N ALA A 77 -20.96 -14.38 -7.73
CA ALA A 77 -20.44 -13.23 -7.00
C ALA A 77 -18.97 -12.92 -7.32
N ILE A 78 -18.10 -13.96 -7.44
CA ILE A 78 -16.69 -13.76 -7.83
C ILE A 78 -16.59 -13.24 -9.27
N LYS A 79 -17.44 -13.74 -10.18
CA LYS A 79 -17.48 -13.25 -11.56
C LYS A 79 -17.89 -11.77 -11.61
N GLU A 80 -19.00 -11.42 -10.97
CA GLU A 80 -19.49 -10.03 -10.89
C GLU A 80 -18.45 -9.08 -10.28
N PHE A 81 -17.73 -9.55 -9.25
CA PHE A 81 -16.63 -8.79 -8.65
C PHE A 81 -15.49 -8.51 -9.63
N LYS A 82 -15.11 -9.49 -10.45
CA LYS A 82 -14.08 -9.32 -11.49
C LYS A 82 -14.54 -8.35 -12.57
N ASP A 83 -15.76 -8.54 -13.07
CA ASP A 83 -16.35 -7.69 -14.09
C ASP A 83 -16.41 -6.23 -13.58
N ALA A 84 -16.86 -6.01 -12.35
CA ALA A 84 -16.90 -4.68 -11.73
C ALA A 84 -15.52 -4.03 -11.52
N ILE A 85 -14.46 -4.82 -11.32
CA ILE A 85 -13.10 -4.30 -11.28
C ILE A 85 -12.64 -3.88 -12.67
N ASP A 86 -12.88 -4.72 -13.67
CA ASP A 86 -12.43 -4.48 -15.04
C ASP A 86 -13.13 -3.25 -15.66
N GLU A 87 -14.44 -3.10 -15.42
CA GLU A 87 -15.25 -1.98 -15.91
C GLU A 87 -15.06 -0.67 -15.11
N GLY A 88 -14.68 -0.76 -13.82
CA GLY A 88 -14.50 0.38 -12.92
C GLY A 88 -13.01 0.73 -12.72
N PRO A 89 -12.45 0.38 -11.57
CA PRO A 89 -11.14 0.90 -11.13
C PRO A 89 -9.97 0.52 -12.05
N TYR A 90 -10.03 -0.59 -12.74
CA TYR A 90 -9.02 -0.95 -13.74
C TYR A 90 -9.13 -0.07 -15.00
N ALA A 91 -10.34 0.14 -15.51
CA ALA A 91 -10.59 1.02 -16.65
C ALA A 91 -10.20 2.48 -16.33
N GLU A 92 -10.50 2.96 -15.12
CA GLU A 92 -10.10 4.28 -14.64
C GLU A 92 -8.57 4.42 -14.58
N ALA A 93 -7.87 3.45 -14.00
CA ALA A 93 -6.40 3.43 -13.95
C ALA A 93 -5.80 3.46 -15.37
N ARG A 94 -6.39 2.70 -16.30
CA ARG A 94 -5.97 2.68 -17.70
C ARG A 94 -6.18 4.02 -18.40
N ALA A 95 -7.31 4.69 -18.16
CA ALA A 95 -7.59 5.99 -18.74
C ALA A 95 -6.63 7.08 -18.22
N GLN A 96 -6.16 6.92 -16.97
CA GLN A 96 -5.23 7.84 -16.33
C GLN A 96 -3.74 7.49 -16.58
N LEU A 97 -3.45 6.41 -17.31
CA LEU A 97 -2.11 5.85 -17.51
C LEU A 97 -1.40 5.54 -16.18
N ASP A 98 -2.19 5.09 -15.18
CA ASP A 98 -1.70 4.68 -13.87
C ASP A 98 -1.23 3.22 -13.91
N ASP A 99 0.03 3.00 -14.32
CA ASP A 99 0.61 1.67 -14.43
C ASP A 99 0.56 0.85 -13.12
N PRO A 100 0.91 1.43 -11.93
CA PRO A 100 0.71 0.75 -10.65
C PRO A 100 -0.75 0.37 -10.38
N GLY A 101 -1.69 1.26 -10.68
CA GLY A 101 -3.12 1.01 -10.53
C GLY A 101 -3.58 -0.15 -11.39
N MET A 102 -3.23 -0.15 -12.68
CA MET A 102 -3.53 -1.27 -13.58
C MET A 102 -2.95 -2.60 -13.05
N ALA A 103 -1.67 -2.60 -12.63
CA ALA A 103 -1.02 -3.81 -12.12
C ALA A 103 -1.69 -4.37 -10.86
N LEU A 104 -2.08 -3.51 -9.93
CA LEU A 104 -2.71 -3.90 -8.67
C LEU A 104 -4.14 -4.41 -8.87
N TRP A 105 -4.96 -3.69 -9.66
CA TRP A 105 -6.35 -4.06 -9.90
C TRP A 105 -6.48 -5.33 -10.73
N ALA A 106 -5.62 -5.54 -11.73
CA ALA A 106 -5.61 -6.77 -12.54
C ALA A 106 -5.45 -8.06 -11.70
N ARG A 107 -4.91 -7.96 -10.47
CA ARG A 107 -4.70 -9.09 -9.57
C ARG A 107 -5.72 -9.21 -8.43
N ALA A 108 -6.59 -8.23 -8.27
CA ALA A 108 -7.53 -8.21 -7.15
C ALA A 108 -8.51 -9.38 -7.19
N GLY A 109 -9.02 -9.76 -8.36
CA GLY A 109 -9.90 -10.92 -8.55
C GLY A 109 -9.20 -12.26 -8.25
N GLU A 110 -7.92 -12.40 -8.63
CA GLU A 110 -7.11 -13.58 -8.30
C GLU A 110 -6.86 -13.68 -6.79
N LYS A 111 -6.50 -12.57 -6.15
CA LYS A 111 -6.32 -12.50 -4.68
C LYS A 111 -7.60 -12.89 -3.95
N ALA A 112 -8.75 -12.36 -4.36
CA ALA A 112 -10.03 -12.70 -3.76
C ALA A 112 -10.31 -14.20 -3.85
N HIS A 113 -10.08 -14.82 -5.00
CA HIS A 113 -10.30 -16.26 -5.17
C HIS A 113 -9.37 -17.10 -4.29
N ARG A 114 -8.09 -16.74 -4.20
CA ARG A 114 -7.11 -17.43 -3.33
C ARG A 114 -7.46 -17.28 -1.85
N LEU A 115 -7.90 -16.11 -1.43
CA LEU A 115 -8.35 -15.87 -0.05
C LEU A 115 -9.63 -16.64 0.28
N ALA A 116 -10.57 -16.73 -0.66
CA ALA A 116 -11.77 -17.56 -0.49
C ALA A 116 -11.42 -19.04 -0.34
N LEU A 117 -10.44 -19.54 -1.09
CA LEU A 117 -9.93 -20.90 -0.93
C LEU A 117 -9.30 -21.12 0.46
N ILE A 118 -8.46 -20.19 0.92
CA ILE A 118 -7.85 -20.27 2.25
C ILE A 118 -8.93 -20.27 3.34
N TYR A 119 -9.96 -19.43 3.20
CA TYR A 119 -11.10 -19.38 4.12
C TYR A 119 -11.84 -20.72 4.14
N ALA A 120 -12.16 -21.28 2.97
CA ALA A 120 -12.84 -22.56 2.87
C ALA A 120 -12.05 -23.71 3.53
N CYS A 121 -10.74 -23.78 3.27
CA CYS A 121 -9.86 -24.76 3.90
C CYS A 121 -9.69 -24.53 5.42
N SER A 122 -9.83 -23.31 5.90
CA SER A 122 -9.81 -23.01 7.33
C SER A 122 -11.12 -23.39 8.02
N ALA A 123 -12.25 -23.27 7.34
CA ALA A 123 -13.56 -23.64 7.85
C ALA A 123 -13.76 -25.17 7.92
N ASP A 124 -13.43 -25.87 6.83
CA ASP A 124 -13.44 -27.32 6.75
C ASP A 124 -12.24 -27.79 5.91
N ARG A 125 -11.21 -28.32 6.56
CA ARG A 125 -9.98 -28.78 5.93
C ARG A 125 -10.14 -30.11 5.20
N GLU A 126 -11.12 -30.93 5.61
CA GLU A 126 -11.35 -32.26 5.05
C GLU A 126 -12.22 -32.18 3.78
N ASN A 127 -13.26 -31.36 3.80
CA ASN A 127 -14.19 -31.17 2.70
C ASN A 127 -14.40 -29.69 2.37
N PRO A 128 -13.34 -28.96 1.95
CA PRO A 128 -13.45 -27.52 1.73
C PRO A 128 -14.39 -27.21 0.58
N VAL A 129 -15.27 -26.22 0.78
CA VAL A 129 -16.15 -25.67 -0.25
C VAL A 129 -16.11 -24.14 -0.18
N ILE A 130 -15.85 -23.48 -1.28
CA ILE A 130 -15.93 -22.03 -1.37
C ILE A 130 -17.41 -21.63 -1.40
N THR A 131 -17.90 -21.16 -0.28
CA THR A 131 -19.27 -20.66 -0.08
C THR A 131 -19.38 -19.18 -0.46
N LEU A 132 -20.61 -18.66 -0.58
CA LEU A 132 -20.85 -17.24 -0.80
C LEU A 132 -20.25 -16.37 0.32
N GLU A 133 -20.35 -16.82 1.58
CA GLU A 133 -19.75 -16.12 2.74
C GLU A 133 -18.22 -16.00 2.60
N ALA A 134 -17.54 -17.10 2.28
CA ALA A 134 -16.10 -17.12 2.04
C ALA A 134 -15.71 -16.18 0.89
N ALA A 135 -16.48 -16.19 -0.20
CA ALA A 135 -16.28 -15.33 -1.36
C ALA A 135 -16.47 -13.85 -1.00
N GLN A 136 -17.56 -13.49 -0.30
CA GLN A 136 -17.85 -12.11 0.08
C GLN A 136 -16.77 -11.53 1.00
N TRP A 137 -16.36 -12.27 2.02
CA TRP A 137 -15.25 -11.88 2.90
C TRP A 137 -13.97 -11.64 2.09
N ALA A 138 -13.61 -12.58 1.24
CA ALA A 138 -12.38 -12.51 0.45
C ALA A 138 -12.38 -11.34 -0.54
N MET A 139 -13.50 -11.07 -1.20
CA MET A 139 -13.67 -9.95 -2.13
C MET A 139 -13.57 -8.61 -1.41
N ALA A 140 -14.24 -8.47 -0.26
CA ALA A 140 -14.17 -7.25 0.55
C ALA A 140 -12.74 -6.97 1.03
N PHE A 141 -12.05 -7.99 1.54
CA PHE A 141 -10.68 -7.89 2.00
C PHE A 141 -9.70 -7.58 0.85
N ALA A 142 -9.81 -8.28 -0.28
CA ALA A 142 -8.96 -8.03 -1.45
C ALA A 142 -9.13 -6.61 -2.01
N ARG A 143 -10.38 -6.12 -2.10
CA ARG A 143 -10.69 -4.74 -2.52
C ARG A 143 -10.06 -3.72 -1.58
N HIS A 144 -10.28 -3.87 -0.28
CA HIS A 144 -9.73 -2.97 0.74
C HIS A 144 -8.20 -2.92 0.68
N GLN A 145 -7.54 -4.07 0.62
CA GLN A 145 -6.08 -4.13 0.57
C GLN A 145 -5.51 -3.57 -0.73
N THR A 146 -6.17 -3.79 -1.86
CA THR A 146 -5.76 -3.22 -3.15
C THR A 146 -5.86 -1.70 -3.14
N GLN A 147 -6.98 -1.13 -2.64
CA GLN A 147 -7.15 0.31 -2.50
C GLN A 147 -6.11 0.92 -1.56
N ARG A 148 -5.86 0.27 -0.42
CA ARG A 148 -4.85 0.73 0.53
C ARG A 148 -3.44 0.70 -0.07
N MET A 149 -3.06 -0.39 -0.74
CA MET A 149 -1.76 -0.50 -1.40
C MET A 149 -1.59 0.57 -2.46
N LEU A 150 -2.62 0.81 -3.28
CA LEU A 150 -2.60 1.85 -4.32
C LEU A 150 -2.42 3.24 -3.71
N HIS A 151 -3.18 3.56 -2.67
CA HIS A 151 -3.01 4.82 -1.93
C HIS A 151 -1.57 5.00 -1.43
N MET A 152 -0.99 3.97 -0.83
CA MET A 152 0.38 4.02 -0.30
C MET A 152 1.43 4.11 -1.42
N VAL A 153 1.22 3.43 -2.54
CA VAL A 153 2.09 3.53 -3.73
C VAL A 153 2.06 4.96 -4.27
N HIS A 154 0.89 5.54 -4.51
CA HIS A 154 0.77 6.90 -5.02
C HIS A 154 1.37 7.94 -4.07
N ARG A 155 1.28 7.70 -2.75
CA ARG A 155 1.83 8.60 -1.75
C ARG A 155 3.36 8.51 -1.60
N HIS A 156 3.94 7.32 -1.63
CA HIS A 156 5.31 7.08 -1.19
C HIS A 156 6.25 6.55 -2.26
N ALA A 157 5.75 5.80 -3.26
CA ALA A 157 6.59 5.34 -4.34
C ALA A 157 6.93 6.49 -5.28
N SER A 158 8.16 6.52 -5.73
CA SER A 158 8.67 7.58 -6.59
C SER A 158 9.19 7.01 -7.90
N GLU A 159 8.85 7.67 -9.00
CA GLU A 159 9.27 7.25 -10.34
C GLU A 159 10.74 7.61 -10.61
N SER A 160 11.23 8.66 -9.94
CA SER A 160 12.61 9.13 -10.07
C SER A 160 13.15 9.60 -8.72
N GLU A 161 14.49 9.75 -8.62
CA GLU A 161 15.14 10.34 -7.44
C GLU A 161 14.65 11.78 -7.17
N PHE A 162 14.44 12.53 -8.23
CA PHE A 162 13.90 13.90 -8.15
C PHE A 162 12.47 13.91 -7.60
N ASP A 163 11.60 12.99 -8.03
CA ASP A 163 10.25 12.86 -7.55
C ASP A 163 10.21 12.38 -6.08
N ALA A 164 11.13 11.50 -5.68
CA ALA A 164 11.33 11.11 -4.29
C ALA A 164 11.67 12.33 -3.41
N LYS A 165 12.55 13.21 -3.89
CA LYS A 165 12.90 14.45 -3.20
C LYS A 165 11.71 15.40 -3.08
N ARG A 166 10.92 15.55 -4.15
CA ARG A 166 9.69 16.37 -4.13
C ARG A 166 8.69 15.87 -3.08
N LYS A 167 8.37 14.59 -3.11
CA LYS A 167 7.47 13.96 -2.12
C LYS A 167 8.00 14.14 -0.70
N ARG A 168 9.29 13.94 -0.49
CA ARG A 168 9.92 14.12 0.83
C ARG A 168 9.77 15.54 1.36
N LEU A 169 9.95 16.57 0.51
CA LEU A 169 9.79 17.97 0.93
C LEU A 169 8.33 18.28 1.29
N LEU A 170 7.37 17.80 0.50
CA LEU A 170 5.94 17.94 0.80
C LEU A 170 5.56 17.27 2.12
N ASP A 171 6.04 16.05 2.38
CA ASP A 171 5.80 15.32 3.65
C ASP A 171 6.34 16.08 4.87
N VAL A 172 7.47 16.76 4.72
CA VAL A 172 8.02 17.60 5.82
C VAL A 172 7.11 18.80 6.09
N LEU A 173 6.62 19.46 5.05
CA LEU A 173 5.70 20.60 5.19
C LEU A 173 4.32 20.17 5.71
N GLU A 174 3.81 19.00 5.31
CA GLU A 174 2.57 18.46 5.86
C GLU A 174 2.67 18.15 7.35
N ARG A 175 3.77 17.53 7.78
CA ARG A 175 4.03 17.30 9.21
C ARG A 175 4.15 18.60 10.00
N TRP A 176 4.82 19.59 9.41
CA TRP A 176 4.91 20.92 10.02
C TRP A 176 3.53 21.53 10.20
N ARG A 177 2.68 21.51 9.16
CA ARG A 177 1.29 21.98 9.21
C ARG A 177 0.47 21.23 10.26
N GLY A 178 0.63 19.92 10.38
CA GLY A 178 -0.05 19.11 11.40
C GLY A 178 0.30 19.51 12.84
N LEU A 179 1.53 20.02 13.08
CA LEU A 179 2.00 20.42 14.41
C LEU A 179 1.80 21.91 14.72
N HIS A 180 1.82 22.77 13.70
CA HIS A 180 1.85 24.24 13.85
C HIS A 180 0.72 24.94 13.09
N GLY A 181 -0.24 24.20 12.52
CA GLY A 181 -1.29 24.79 11.69
C GLY A 181 -0.72 25.42 10.42
N ASP A 182 -1.28 26.55 10.00
CA ASP A 182 -0.86 27.26 8.78
C ASP A 182 0.38 28.16 8.95
N GLU A 183 1.15 27.95 10.03
CA GLU A 183 2.38 28.71 10.27
C GLU A 183 3.46 28.38 9.22
N TRP A 184 4.21 29.41 8.85
CA TRP A 184 5.31 29.30 7.91
C TRP A 184 6.51 28.56 8.53
N MET A 185 6.98 27.54 7.85
CA MET A 185 8.20 26.82 8.27
C MET A 185 9.45 27.59 7.90
N PRO A 186 10.34 27.91 8.85
CA PRO A 186 11.63 28.53 8.54
C PRO A 186 12.53 27.64 7.69
N GLY A 187 13.17 28.22 6.67
CA GLY A 187 14.01 27.47 5.73
C GLY A 187 15.16 26.70 6.38
N HIS A 188 15.76 27.24 7.44
CA HIS A 188 16.79 26.52 8.19
C HIS A 188 16.27 25.24 8.89
N LYS A 189 15.01 25.24 9.32
CA LYS A 189 14.37 24.02 9.87
C LYS A 189 14.05 23.03 8.76
N LEU A 190 13.58 23.50 7.60
CA LEU A 190 13.36 22.67 6.43
C LEU A 190 14.65 21.99 5.97
N ASN A 191 15.74 22.74 5.84
CA ASN A 191 17.04 22.21 5.42
C ASN A 191 17.62 21.17 6.38
N ARG A 192 17.32 21.26 7.68
CA ARG A 192 17.71 20.23 8.66
C ARG A 192 16.95 18.91 8.50
N GLN A 193 15.72 18.98 8.01
CA GLN A 193 14.87 17.79 7.82
C GLN A 193 15.19 17.04 6.50
N VAL A 194 15.76 17.75 5.54
CA VAL A 194 16.13 17.23 4.22
C VAL A 194 17.59 17.65 3.91
N PRO A 195 18.59 16.83 4.29
CA PRO A 195 20.01 17.16 4.19
C PRO A 195 20.53 16.98 2.76
N TRP A 196 20.00 17.78 1.82
CA TRP A 196 20.43 17.80 0.42
C TRP A 196 21.43 18.93 0.16
N SER A 197 22.09 18.87 -0.99
CA SER A 197 22.91 19.99 -1.47
C SER A 197 22.04 21.23 -1.76
N VAL A 198 22.66 22.40 -1.76
CA VAL A 198 21.96 23.67 -2.06
C VAL A 198 21.26 23.62 -3.42
N ARG A 199 21.93 23.07 -4.43
CA ARG A 199 21.39 22.93 -5.78
C ARG A 199 20.16 22.03 -5.82
N GLU A 200 20.19 20.88 -5.17
CA GLU A 200 19.05 19.96 -5.09
C GLU A 200 17.86 20.60 -4.36
N HIS A 201 18.12 21.37 -3.31
CA HIS A 201 17.07 22.14 -2.62
C HIS A 201 16.42 23.18 -3.54
N GLU A 202 17.22 23.89 -4.33
CA GLU A 202 16.72 24.89 -5.28
C GLU A 202 15.88 24.24 -6.37
N GLU A 203 16.39 23.20 -7.02
CA GLU A 203 15.69 22.47 -8.08
C GLU A 203 14.33 21.92 -7.63
N VAL A 204 14.27 21.30 -6.43
CA VAL A 204 13.02 20.73 -5.89
C VAL A 204 12.04 21.82 -5.49
N ARG A 205 12.50 22.89 -4.83
CA ARG A 205 11.64 24.01 -4.42
C ARG A 205 11.05 24.74 -5.62
N ASP A 206 11.87 25.03 -6.64
CA ASP A 206 11.43 25.72 -7.85
C ASP A 206 10.35 24.90 -8.56
N ALA A 207 10.52 23.58 -8.68
CA ALA A 207 9.52 22.71 -9.27
C ALA A 207 8.20 22.74 -8.48
N LEU A 208 8.25 22.70 -7.15
CA LEU A 208 7.05 22.74 -6.28
C LEU A 208 6.36 24.12 -6.30
N LEU A 209 7.13 25.20 -6.42
CA LEU A 209 6.61 26.55 -6.58
C LEU A 209 5.92 26.73 -7.94
N HIS A 210 6.55 26.26 -9.04
CA HIS A 210 5.94 26.26 -10.37
C HIS A 210 4.65 25.48 -10.44
N GLN A 211 4.56 24.34 -9.72
CA GLN A 211 3.35 23.54 -9.60
C GLN A 211 2.32 24.11 -8.64
N CYS A 212 2.61 25.26 -8.04
CA CYS A 212 1.75 25.91 -7.05
C CYS A 212 1.38 25.00 -5.85
N LEU A 213 2.25 24.05 -5.47
CA LEU A 213 2.04 23.16 -4.32
C LEU A 213 2.52 23.77 -3.03
N ILE A 214 3.54 24.65 -3.09
CA ILE A 214 4.06 25.37 -1.93
C ILE A 214 4.05 26.89 -2.17
N GLU A 215 4.12 27.64 -1.09
CA GLU A 215 4.31 29.08 -1.09
C GLU A 215 5.63 29.43 -0.41
N TYR A 216 6.22 30.53 -0.83
CA TYR A 216 7.50 31.06 -0.35
C TYR A 216 7.40 32.54 -0.02
N ARG A 217 8.05 32.94 1.07
CA ARG A 217 8.26 34.34 1.43
C ARG A 217 9.69 34.57 1.94
N THR A 218 10.20 35.76 1.78
CA THR A 218 11.44 36.22 2.41
C THR A 218 11.12 36.95 3.71
N THR A 219 11.84 36.64 4.78
CA THR A 219 11.74 37.40 6.02
C THR A 219 12.57 38.66 5.93
N ALA A 220 12.11 39.74 6.59
CA ALA A 220 12.91 40.98 6.71
C ALA A 220 14.26 40.72 7.40
N VAL A 221 15.27 41.46 7.01
CA VAL A 221 16.58 41.43 7.67
C VAL A 221 16.41 41.92 9.09
N GLY A 222 16.82 41.10 10.08
CA GLY A 222 16.73 41.48 11.48
C GLY A 222 17.66 42.67 11.83
N ASN A 223 17.36 43.40 12.91
CA ASN A 223 18.12 44.60 13.37
C ASN A 223 19.63 44.38 13.60
N LYS A 224 20.11 43.12 13.61
CA LYS A 224 21.53 42.77 13.80
C LYS A 224 22.28 42.52 12.48
N GLY A 225 21.67 42.84 11.33
CA GLY A 225 22.20 42.49 10.06
C GLY A 225 22.15 40.97 9.79
N GLY A 226 22.18 40.54 8.56
CA GLY A 226 22.15 39.14 8.17
C GLY A 226 21.48 38.96 6.82
N ARG A 227 21.60 37.77 6.24
CA ARG A 227 20.94 37.46 5.00
C ARG A 227 19.44 37.22 5.24
N PRO A 228 18.54 37.76 4.40
CA PRO A 228 17.10 37.46 4.52
C PRO A 228 16.86 35.97 4.59
N GLY A 229 16.03 35.53 5.55
CA GLY A 229 15.63 34.13 5.67
C GLY A 229 14.50 33.79 4.70
N ALA A 230 14.44 32.57 4.27
CA ALA A 230 13.33 32.03 3.50
C ALA A 230 12.36 31.27 4.44
N ILE A 231 11.06 31.40 4.20
CA ILE A 231 10.02 30.65 4.89
C ILE A 231 9.07 30.02 3.87
N TYR A 232 8.56 28.84 4.19
CA TYR A 232 7.78 28.00 3.28
C TYR A 232 6.52 27.48 3.96
N ARG A 233 5.46 27.26 3.18
CA ARG A 233 4.28 26.48 3.59
C ARG A 233 3.64 25.78 2.41
N LEU A 234 2.80 24.80 2.70
CA LEU A 234 1.89 24.22 1.69
C LEU A 234 0.88 25.27 1.26
N ARG A 235 0.54 25.27 -0.02
CA ARG A 235 -0.52 26.13 -0.51
C ARG A 235 -1.86 25.65 0.06
N PRO A 236 -2.71 26.53 0.62
CA PRO A 236 -4.06 26.15 1.04
C PRO A 236 -4.84 25.61 -0.16
N THR A 237 -5.49 24.46 0.02
CA THR A 237 -6.43 23.94 -0.98
C THR A 237 -7.58 24.95 -1.09
N ARG A 238 -7.85 25.47 -2.27
CA ARG A 238 -9.06 26.27 -2.47
C ARG A 238 -10.24 25.31 -2.36
N GLU A 239 -11.09 25.52 -1.36
CA GLU A 239 -12.42 24.93 -1.30
C GLU A 239 -13.29 25.40 -2.48
#